data_94aa22de6ec737966ec1ad30dcc790a1
#
_entry.id   94aa22de6ec737966ec1ad30dcc790a1
#
_cell.length_a   1.000
_cell.length_b   1.000
_cell.length_c   1.000
_cell.angle_alpha   90.00
_cell.angle_beta   90.00
_cell.angle_gamma   90.00
#
_symmetry.space_group_name_H-M   'P 1'
#
loop_
_entity.id
_entity.type
_entity.pdbx_description
1 polymer ?
#
loop_
_entity_poly.entity_id
_entity_poly.type
_entity_poly.pdbx_seq_one_letter_code
_entity_poly.pdbx_strand_id
1 'polypeptide(L)'
;MAVPRGDREPGSYYVGVDVGTGSVRAALVDQRGTLVAFADQPVNQWEPQFNHHEQSSEDIWAACCVVTKKVVQGINLNRIRGLGFDATCSLVVLDKEFRPLPVNHEGDPHRNIIMWLDHRAISQVHRINETKHSVLQYVGGVMSVEMQAPKLLWLKENLRETCWDKAGHFFDLPDFLSWKATGVPARSLCSLVCKWTYSAEKGWDDSFWKVIGLEDLIANNYNKIGNKVLPPGASLGSGLTPEAAKDLGLPAGIAVAASLIDAHAGGLGVIGADVRGHGLACEGQPVTSRLAVICGTSSCHMGISKNPIFVPGVWGPYFSAMVPGFWLNEGGQSVTGKLIDHMVQGHAVFPELQAKATARCQSVYAYLNSHLDLIKKTQPVGFLTVDLHVWPDFHGNRSPLADLTLKGMEAMARMSKVGKVVFPRCEDKRYYDKKYQVFLKLVEHQKEYAAIMKGD
;
A
#
# COMPACT_ATOMS: atom_id res chain seq x y z
N MET A 1 -39.82 -10.42 10.11
CA MET A 1 -39.93 -10.53 11.59
C MET A 1 -38.55 -10.23 12.15
N ALA A 2 -38.41 -9.14 12.92
CA ALA A 2 -37.14 -8.80 13.56
C ALA A 2 -36.87 -9.75 14.72
N VAL A 3 -35.74 -10.40 14.76
CA VAL A 3 -35.30 -11.22 15.89
C VAL A 3 -35.02 -10.29 17.07
N PRO A 4 -35.55 -10.58 18.30
CA PRO A 4 -35.30 -9.75 19.46
C PRO A 4 -33.81 -9.70 19.77
N ARG A 5 -33.23 -8.50 19.86
CA ARG A 5 -31.89 -8.27 20.40
C ARG A 5 -31.94 -8.60 21.89
N GLY A 6 -31.58 -9.83 22.26
CA GLY A 6 -31.36 -10.18 23.66
C GLY A 6 -30.21 -9.32 24.22
N ASP A 7 -30.39 -8.86 25.46
CA ASP A 7 -29.41 -8.16 26.29
C ASP A 7 -28.12 -8.98 26.35
N ARG A 8 -27.17 -8.62 25.51
CA ARG A 8 -25.79 -9.17 25.53
C ARG A 8 -24.90 -8.13 26.16
N GLU A 9 -24.01 -8.57 27.05
CA GLU A 9 -22.99 -7.72 27.64
C GLU A 9 -22.38 -6.78 26.60
N PRO A 10 -22.13 -5.51 26.97
CA PRO A 10 -21.65 -4.52 26.05
C PRO A 10 -20.29 -4.95 25.46
N GLY A 11 -20.28 -5.37 24.19
CA GLY A 11 -19.08 -5.81 23.47
C GLY A 11 -17.98 -4.76 23.44
N SER A 12 -16.74 -5.19 23.19
CA SER A 12 -15.59 -4.32 22.97
C SER A 12 -15.57 -3.82 21.53
N TYR A 13 -14.97 -2.62 21.32
CA TYR A 13 -14.77 -2.03 20.01
C TYR A 13 -13.27 -1.80 19.74
N TYR A 14 -12.95 -1.75 18.46
CA TYR A 14 -11.61 -1.46 17.96
C TYR A 14 -11.72 -0.43 16.84
N VAL A 15 -10.73 0.46 16.76
CA VAL A 15 -10.62 1.46 15.69
C VAL A 15 -9.47 1.09 14.78
N GLY A 16 -9.74 0.99 13.47
CA GLY A 16 -8.74 0.91 12.42
C GLY A 16 -8.69 2.21 11.65
N VAL A 17 -7.51 2.72 11.38
CA VAL A 17 -7.28 3.94 10.58
C VAL A 17 -6.37 3.58 9.41
N ASP A 18 -6.90 3.69 8.20
CA ASP A 18 -6.25 3.40 6.92
C ASP A 18 -5.91 4.71 6.21
N VAL A 19 -4.62 4.92 5.95
CA VAL A 19 -4.11 6.09 5.22
C VAL A 19 -3.70 5.66 3.82
N GLY A 20 -4.64 5.75 2.90
CA GLY A 20 -4.38 5.51 1.48
C GLY A 20 -3.76 6.73 0.78
N THR A 21 -3.51 6.59 -0.52
CA THR A 21 -2.89 7.63 -1.35
C THR A 21 -3.64 8.95 -1.34
N GLY A 22 -4.97 8.93 -1.43
CA GLY A 22 -5.78 10.15 -1.60
C GLY A 22 -6.72 10.47 -0.45
N SER A 23 -6.82 9.63 0.56
CA SER A 23 -7.73 9.83 1.70
C SER A 23 -7.33 9.00 2.90
N VAL A 24 -7.71 9.49 4.09
CA VAL A 24 -7.68 8.74 5.34
C VAL A 24 -9.08 8.20 5.61
N ARG A 25 -9.17 6.98 6.08
CA ARG A 25 -10.40 6.30 6.44
C ARG A 25 -10.30 5.77 7.85
N ALA A 26 -11.42 5.77 8.57
CA ALA A 26 -11.51 5.08 9.85
C ALA A 26 -12.70 4.15 9.88
N ALA A 27 -12.54 3.03 10.56
CA ALA A 27 -13.58 2.06 10.82
C ALA A 27 -13.66 1.75 12.32
N LEU A 28 -14.86 1.74 12.85
CA LEU A 28 -15.15 1.18 14.17
C LEU A 28 -15.72 -0.22 13.97
N VAL A 29 -15.08 -1.22 14.55
CA VAL A 29 -15.51 -2.61 14.47
C VAL A 29 -15.77 -3.17 15.86
N ASP A 30 -16.75 -4.09 15.95
CA ASP A 30 -16.97 -4.85 17.17
C ASP A 30 -16.02 -6.04 17.30
N GLN A 31 -16.07 -6.74 18.42
CA GLN A 31 -15.24 -7.93 18.70
C GLN A 31 -15.48 -9.11 17.74
N ARG A 32 -16.50 -9.03 16.88
CA ARG A 32 -16.81 -10.04 15.85
C ARG A 32 -16.34 -9.62 14.47
N GLY A 33 -15.70 -8.43 14.35
CA GLY A 33 -15.31 -7.85 13.08
C GLY A 33 -16.45 -7.17 12.31
N THR A 34 -17.61 -6.95 12.95
CA THR A 34 -18.73 -6.24 12.31
C THR A 34 -18.41 -4.76 12.22
N LEU A 35 -18.52 -4.18 11.03
CA LEU A 35 -18.37 -2.75 10.80
C LEU A 35 -19.56 -2.00 11.45
N VAL A 36 -19.26 -1.17 12.45
CA VAL A 36 -20.25 -0.39 13.21
C VAL A 36 -20.37 1.03 12.66
N ALA A 37 -19.24 1.66 12.34
CA ALA A 37 -19.17 2.99 11.76
C ALA A 37 -17.99 3.11 10.81
N PHE A 38 -18.10 4.02 9.85
CA PHE A 38 -17.09 4.32 8.86
C PHE A 38 -17.07 5.82 8.58
N ALA A 39 -15.87 6.38 8.38
CA ALA A 39 -15.69 7.75 7.95
C ALA A 39 -14.47 7.85 7.04
N ASP A 40 -14.50 8.80 6.12
CA ASP A 40 -13.38 9.15 5.26
C ASP A 40 -13.14 10.65 5.20
N GLN A 41 -11.90 11.03 4.86
CA GLN A 41 -11.44 12.41 4.71
C GLN A 41 -10.36 12.45 3.63
N PRO A 42 -10.53 13.25 2.55
CA PRO A 42 -9.47 13.49 1.58
C PRO A 42 -8.23 14.13 2.22
N VAL A 43 -7.05 13.85 1.64
CA VAL A 43 -5.78 14.48 2.00
C VAL A 43 -5.14 15.16 0.81
N ASN A 44 -4.37 16.22 1.08
CA ASN A 44 -3.67 16.95 0.04
C ASN A 44 -2.50 16.14 -0.52
N GLN A 45 -2.26 16.32 -1.81
CA GLN A 45 -1.12 15.80 -2.52
C GLN A 45 -0.55 16.92 -3.37
N TRP A 46 0.77 16.99 -3.46
CA TRP A 46 1.46 17.94 -4.31
C TRP A 46 2.30 17.22 -5.35
N GLU A 47 2.27 17.72 -6.56
CA GLU A 47 3.09 17.27 -7.68
C GLU A 47 3.85 18.49 -8.22
N PRO A 48 4.92 18.94 -7.49
CA PRO A 48 5.63 20.18 -7.81
C PRO A 48 6.33 20.12 -9.17
N GLN A 49 6.70 18.93 -9.59
CA GLN A 49 7.26 18.67 -10.93
C GLN A 49 7.03 17.20 -11.31
N PHE A 50 7.27 16.90 -12.56
CA PHE A 50 7.11 15.55 -13.09
C PHE A 50 7.87 14.51 -12.25
N ASN A 51 7.21 13.39 -11.93
CA ASN A 51 7.72 12.30 -11.09
C ASN A 51 7.93 12.62 -9.59
N HIS A 52 7.60 13.83 -9.13
CA HIS A 52 7.68 14.19 -7.72
C HIS A 52 6.28 14.21 -7.12
N HIS A 53 6.05 13.42 -6.09
CA HIS A 53 4.78 13.33 -5.40
C HIS A 53 5.01 13.47 -3.89
N GLU A 54 4.38 14.47 -3.28
CA GLU A 54 4.62 14.86 -1.90
C GLU A 54 3.33 14.94 -1.10
N GLN A 55 3.45 14.75 0.21
CA GLN A 55 2.36 14.91 1.17
C GLN A 55 2.88 15.58 2.44
N SER A 56 1.94 15.93 3.33
CA SER A 56 2.18 16.49 4.66
C SER A 56 1.83 15.49 5.74
N SER A 57 2.76 15.21 6.63
CA SER A 57 2.48 14.37 7.80
C SER A 57 1.53 15.03 8.79
N GLU A 58 1.48 16.36 8.83
CA GLU A 58 0.56 17.12 9.68
C GLU A 58 -0.86 17.07 9.12
N ASP A 59 -1.05 17.24 7.79
CA ASP A 59 -2.36 17.12 7.15
C ASP A 59 -2.94 15.71 7.32
N ILE A 60 -2.09 14.69 7.16
CA ILE A 60 -2.50 13.29 7.36
C ILE A 60 -2.92 13.06 8.80
N TRP A 61 -2.14 13.52 9.79
CA TRP A 61 -2.52 13.39 11.21
C TRP A 61 -3.83 14.10 11.51
N ALA A 62 -4.01 15.33 11.00
CA ALA A 62 -5.26 16.07 11.16
C ALA A 62 -6.45 15.31 10.57
N ALA A 63 -6.30 14.71 9.39
CA ALA A 63 -7.33 13.87 8.78
C ALA A 63 -7.63 12.61 9.62
N CYS A 64 -6.60 11.93 10.17
CA CYS A 64 -6.77 10.82 11.11
C CYS A 64 -7.63 11.23 12.32
N CYS A 65 -7.37 12.42 12.87
CA CYS A 65 -8.14 12.97 14.00
C CYS A 65 -9.61 13.20 13.63
N VAL A 66 -9.86 13.75 12.43
CA VAL A 66 -11.24 14.00 11.94
C VAL A 66 -12.01 12.70 11.80
N VAL A 67 -11.47 11.70 11.10
CA VAL A 67 -12.19 10.45 10.84
C VAL A 67 -12.37 9.61 12.11
N THR A 68 -11.38 9.61 13.01
CA THR A 68 -11.48 8.88 14.29
C THR A 68 -12.60 9.46 15.16
N LYS A 69 -12.64 10.79 15.31
CA LYS A 69 -13.74 11.44 16.05
C LYS A 69 -15.11 11.15 15.46
N LYS A 70 -15.23 11.09 14.14
CA LYS A 70 -16.50 10.77 13.47
C LYS A 70 -16.99 9.35 13.78
N VAL A 71 -16.11 8.35 13.70
CA VAL A 71 -16.54 6.94 13.88
C VAL A 71 -16.84 6.57 15.33
N VAL A 72 -16.32 7.32 16.30
CA VAL A 72 -16.61 7.08 17.73
C VAL A 72 -17.74 7.94 18.28
N GLN A 73 -18.37 8.79 17.45
CA GLN A 73 -19.46 9.67 17.87
C GLN A 73 -20.64 8.87 18.41
N GLY A 74 -21.09 9.17 19.62
CA GLY A 74 -22.20 8.47 20.28
C GLY A 74 -21.83 7.10 20.86
N ILE A 75 -20.57 6.71 20.81
CA ILE A 75 -20.07 5.44 21.37
C ILE A 75 -19.55 5.66 22.79
N ASN A 76 -19.80 4.71 23.68
CA ASN A 76 -19.14 4.69 24.99
C ASN A 76 -17.65 4.40 24.80
N LEU A 77 -16.81 5.43 24.93
CA LEU A 77 -15.37 5.38 24.68
C LEU A 77 -14.64 4.36 25.59
N ASN A 78 -15.15 4.10 26.80
CA ASN A 78 -14.58 3.09 27.70
C ASN A 78 -14.68 1.65 27.15
N ARG A 79 -15.42 1.43 26.07
CA ARG A 79 -15.53 0.14 25.37
C ARG A 79 -14.55 -0.02 24.23
N ILE A 80 -13.80 1.03 23.86
CA ILE A 80 -12.78 0.96 22.84
C ILE A 80 -11.50 0.38 23.46
N ARG A 81 -11.01 -0.74 22.91
CA ARG A 81 -9.92 -1.54 23.48
C ARG A 81 -8.61 -1.38 22.72
N GLY A 82 -8.66 -0.96 21.47
CA GLY A 82 -7.46 -0.86 20.66
C GLY A 82 -7.62 0.06 19.47
N LEU A 83 -6.48 0.59 19.02
CA LEU A 83 -6.31 1.40 17.83
C LEU A 83 -5.20 0.79 16.99
N GLY A 84 -5.42 0.65 15.69
CA GLY A 84 -4.42 0.26 14.72
C GLY A 84 -4.35 1.26 13.57
N PHE A 85 -3.14 1.51 13.06
CA PHE A 85 -2.91 2.28 11.86
C PHE A 85 -2.35 1.39 10.76
N ASP A 86 -2.79 1.62 9.55
CA ASP A 86 -2.07 1.24 8.36
C ASP A 86 -1.94 2.44 7.42
N ALA A 87 -0.95 2.40 6.56
CA ALA A 87 -0.72 3.48 5.61
C ALA A 87 0.07 3.02 4.38
N THR A 88 0.01 3.84 3.32
CA THR A 88 0.95 3.72 2.20
C THR A 88 2.39 3.79 2.69
N CYS A 89 3.29 3.05 2.04
CA CYS A 89 4.72 3.01 2.36
C CYS A 89 5.46 4.28 1.88
N SER A 90 5.01 5.45 2.31
CA SER A 90 5.60 6.75 1.99
C SER A 90 6.69 7.12 3.00
N LEU A 91 7.74 7.80 2.55
CA LEU A 91 8.87 8.20 3.39
C LEU A 91 8.59 9.53 4.09
N VAL A 92 8.55 9.54 5.42
CA VAL A 92 8.39 10.73 6.27
C VAL A 92 9.75 11.16 6.81
N VAL A 93 10.08 12.45 6.70
CA VAL A 93 11.35 13.00 7.16
C VAL A 93 11.14 14.01 8.28
N LEU A 94 11.86 13.81 9.40
CA LEU A 94 11.78 14.65 10.59
C LEU A 94 13.18 15.00 11.09
N ASP A 95 13.31 16.14 11.76
CA ASP A 95 14.54 16.54 12.44
C ASP A 95 14.76 15.75 13.76
N LYS A 96 15.79 16.12 14.52
CA LYS A 96 16.13 15.47 15.80
C LYS A 96 15.08 15.71 16.89
N GLU A 97 14.32 16.79 16.78
CA GLU A 97 13.21 17.17 17.65
C GLU A 97 11.86 16.70 17.13
N PHE A 98 11.86 15.82 16.11
CA PHE A 98 10.67 15.28 15.45
C PHE A 98 9.79 16.32 14.75
N ARG A 99 10.37 17.45 14.30
CA ARG A 99 9.67 18.44 13.49
C ARG A 99 9.82 18.09 11.99
N PRO A 100 8.82 18.41 11.16
CA PRO A 100 8.89 18.18 9.72
C PRO A 100 10.09 18.84 9.05
N LEU A 101 10.75 18.13 8.12
CA LEU A 101 11.80 18.64 7.26
C LEU A 101 11.37 18.60 5.80
N PRO A 102 11.73 19.63 5.00
CA PRO A 102 11.34 19.67 3.60
C PRO A 102 11.98 18.56 2.78
N VAL A 103 11.21 17.94 1.90
CA VAL A 103 11.70 16.96 0.91
C VAL A 103 11.72 17.54 -0.51
N ASN A 104 11.69 18.86 -0.62
CA ASN A 104 11.58 19.66 -1.84
C ASN A 104 12.63 20.76 -1.91
N HIS A 105 12.91 21.24 -3.11
CA HIS A 105 13.89 22.31 -3.35
C HIS A 105 13.40 23.69 -2.90
N GLU A 106 12.09 23.88 -2.77
CA GLU A 106 11.47 25.10 -2.27
C GLU A 106 11.71 25.32 -0.77
N GLY A 107 12.14 24.27 -0.06
CA GLY A 107 12.40 24.33 1.38
C GLY A 107 11.13 24.42 2.24
N ASP A 108 9.99 23.98 1.72
CA ASP A 108 8.71 23.96 2.42
C ASP A 108 8.62 22.74 3.36
N PRO A 109 8.74 22.92 4.68
CA PRO A 109 8.71 21.83 5.65
C PRO A 109 7.31 21.21 5.80
N HIS A 110 6.25 21.90 5.36
CA HIS A 110 4.91 21.34 5.35
C HIS A 110 4.82 20.11 4.43
N ARG A 111 5.62 20.07 3.36
CA ARG A 111 5.75 18.93 2.47
C ARG A 111 6.98 18.10 2.86
N ASN A 112 6.80 17.20 3.81
CA ASN A 112 7.86 16.39 4.42
C ASN A 112 7.75 14.89 4.13
N ILE A 113 6.88 14.51 3.17
CA ILE A 113 6.67 13.13 2.75
C ILE A 113 7.01 12.97 1.28
N ILE A 114 7.88 12.01 0.95
CA ILE A 114 8.03 11.47 -0.41
C ILE A 114 7.08 10.28 -0.53
N MET A 115 6.09 10.37 -1.42
CA MET A 115 5.07 9.34 -1.58
C MET A 115 5.66 8.03 -2.15
N TRP A 116 4.97 6.92 -1.93
CA TRP A 116 5.37 5.59 -2.41
C TRP A 116 5.53 5.53 -3.94
N LEU A 117 4.64 6.20 -4.68
CA LEU A 117 4.61 6.25 -6.15
C LEU A 117 5.53 7.32 -6.76
N ASP A 118 6.35 7.99 -5.97
CA ASP A 118 7.30 9.00 -6.43
C ASP A 118 8.47 8.36 -7.18
N HIS A 119 8.81 8.88 -8.35
CA HIS A 119 9.85 8.36 -9.23
C HIS A 119 11.11 9.24 -9.30
N ARG A 120 11.26 10.24 -8.39
CA ARG A 120 12.43 11.14 -8.39
C ARG A 120 13.77 10.40 -8.28
N ALA A 121 13.80 9.25 -7.63
CA ALA A 121 15.01 8.50 -7.31
C ALA A 121 15.37 7.42 -8.36
N ILE A 122 14.91 7.54 -9.61
CA ILE A 122 15.13 6.51 -10.64
C ILE A 122 16.62 6.29 -10.97
N SER A 123 17.46 7.35 -10.98
CA SER A 123 18.89 7.23 -11.22
C SER A 123 19.59 6.51 -10.06
N GLN A 124 19.14 6.72 -8.82
CA GLN A 124 19.62 6.02 -7.65
C GLN A 124 19.26 4.54 -7.70
N VAL A 125 18.06 4.20 -8.17
CA VAL A 125 17.65 2.81 -8.41
C VAL A 125 18.61 2.11 -9.38
N HIS A 126 18.94 2.72 -10.51
CA HIS A 126 19.88 2.13 -11.47
C HIS A 126 21.24 1.83 -10.84
N ARG A 127 21.82 2.78 -10.13
CA ARG A 127 23.12 2.59 -9.44
C ARG A 127 23.06 1.53 -8.35
N ILE A 128 21.96 1.45 -7.58
CA ILE A 128 21.78 0.39 -6.58
C ILE A 128 21.72 -0.98 -7.26
N ASN A 129 21.02 -1.10 -8.39
CA ASN A 129 20.91 -2.34 -9.13
C ASN A 129 22.25 -2.80 -9.75
N GLU A 130 23.10 -1.85 -10.19
CA GLU A 130 24.43 -2.15 -10.69
C GLU A 130 25.34 -2.79 -9.64
N THR A 131 25.09 -2.57 -8.33
CA THR A 131 25.86 -3.20 -7.26
C THR A 131 25.68 -4.71 -7.21
N LYS A 132 24.56 -5.24 -7.72
CA LYS A 132 24.18 -6.66 -7.66
C LYS A 132 24.26 -7.24 -6.25
N HIS A 133 24.06 -6.41 -5.24
CA HIS A 133 24.16 -6.80 -3.84
C HIS A 133 23.13 -7.89 -3.50
N SER A 134 23.51 -8.84 -2.65
CA SER A 134 22.66 -10.01 -2.31
C SER A 134 21.31 -9.65 -1.72
N VAL A 135 21.17 -8.49 -1.07
CA VAL A 135 19.90 -8.02 -0.51
C VAL A 135 18.82 -7.83 -1.60
N LEU A 136 19.20 -7.59 -2.85
CA LEU A 136 18.27 -7.40 -3.96
C LEU A 136 17.41 -8.65 -4.23
N GLN A 137 17.88 -9.84 -3.81
CA GLN A 137 17.06 -11.06 -3.95
C GLN A 137 15.68 -10.95 -3.26
N TYR A 138 15.59 -10.17 -2.17
CA TYR A 138 14.32 -9.98 -1.43
C TYR A 138 13.36 -8.97 -2.09
N VAL A 139 13.85 -8.26 -3.09
CA VAL A 139 13.01 -7.32 -3.89
C VAL A 139 12.89 -7.79 -5.33
N GLY A 140 12.83 -9.11 -5.53
CA GLY A 140 12.67 -9.73 -6.85
C GLY A 140 13.89 -9.68 -7.75
N GLY A 141 15.07 -9.32 -7.21
CA GLY A 141 16.34 -9.19 -7.92
C GLY A 141 16.64 -7.77 -8.39
N VAL A 142 15.65 -6.87 -8.38
CA VAL A 142 15.77 -5.49 -8.88
C VAL A 142 15.10 -4.51 -7.90
N MET A 143 15.88 -3.55 -7.39
CA MET A 143 15.39 -2.45 -6.54
C MET A 143 14.35 -1.62 -7.30
N SER A 144 13.26 -1.28 -6.63
CA SER A 144 12.21 -0.39 -7.16
C SER A 144 12.33 1.03 -6.57
N VAL A 145 11.81 2.03 -7.28
CA VAL A 145 11.64 3.40 -6.78
C VAL A 145 10.69 3.48 -5.58
N GLU A 146 9.83 2.47 -5.41
CA GLU A 146 8.90 2.38 -4.28
C GLU A 146 9.60 2.03 -2.96
N MET A 147 10.87 1.60 -3.00
CA MET A 147 11.68 1.30 -1.81
C MET A 147 12.28 2.56 -1.21
N GLN A 148 12.67 2.49 0.07
CA GLN A 148 13.16 3.68 0.78
C GLN A 148 14.63 3.99 0.49
N ALA A 149 15.49 2.98 0.27
CA ALA A 149 16.92 3.20 0.03
C ALA A 149 17.22 4.15 -1.13
N PRO A 150 16.57 4.06 -2.31
CA PRO A 150 16.76 5.04 -3.38
C PRO A 150 16.35 6.45 -3.01
N LYS A 151 15.25 6.62 -2.28
CA LYS A 151 14.74 7.92 -1.82
C LYS A 151 15.69 8.58 -0.82
N LEU A 152 16.23 7.79 0.10
CA LEU A 152 17.25 8.25 1.06
C LEU A 152 18.52 8.70 0.35
N LEU A 153 18.98 7.94 -0.64
CA LEU A 153 20.15 8.31 -1.44
C LEU A 153 19.90 9.61 -2.24
N TRP A 154 18.70 9.74 -2.82
CA TRP A 154 18.29 10.97 -3.49
C TRP A 154 18.31 12.18 -2.55
N LEU A 155 17.78 12.07 -1.33
CA LEU A 155 17.78 13.13 -0.32
C LEU A 155 19.21 13.53 0.04
N LYS A 156 20.10 12.56 0.26
CA LYS A 156 21.53 12.82 0.56
C LYS A 156 22.23 13.60 -0.56
N GLU A 157 21.91 13.30 -1.80
CA GLU A 157 22.55 13.91 -2.96
C GLU A 157 21.97 15.28 -3.35
N ASN A 158 20.67 15.47 -3.21
CA ASN A 158 19.96 16.64 -3.74
C ASN A 158 19.53 17.66 -2.67
N LEU A 159 19.36 17.22 -1.42
CA LEU A 159 18.90 18.08 -0.31
C LEU A 159 19.80 17.93 0.93
N ARG A 160 21.12 17.89 0.71
CA ARG A 160 22.09 17.59 1.78
C ARG A 160 21.97 18.55 2.96
N GLU A 161 22.15 19.84 2.73
CA GLU A 161 22.18 20.86 3.78
C GLU A 161 20.78 21.20 4.32
N THR A 162 19.77 21.14 3.49
CA THR A 162 18.40 21.54 3.84
C THR A 162 17.62 20.44 4.54
N CYS A 163 17.92 19.17 4.25
CA CYS A 163 17.20 18.01 4.74
C CYS A 163 18.12 16.96 5.38
N TRP A 164 19.05 16.35 4.62
CA TRP A 164 19.78 15.15 5.04
C TRP A 164 20.60 15.35 6.32
N ASP A 165 21.40 16.42 6.39
CA ASP A 165 22.28 16.69 7.54
C ASP A 165 21.50 17.08 8.79
N LYS A 166 20.28 17.62 8.62
CA LYS A 166 19.35 17.98 9.71
C LYS A 166 18.48 16.83 10.16
N ALA A 167 18.29 15.82 9.30
CA ALA A 167 17.40 14.71 9.58
C ALA A 167 17.85 13.91 10.83
N GLY A 168 16.94 13.78 11.76
CA GLY A 168 17.07 12.91 12.93
C GLY A 168 16.36 11.57 12.74
N HIS A 169 15.26 11.58 11.99
CA HIS A 169 14.40 10.42 11.84
C HIS A 169 13.85 10.31 10.42
N PHE A 170 13.95 9.10 9.88
CA PHE A 170 13.26 8.67 8.67
C PHE A 170 12.27 7.57 9.06
N PHE A 171 11.00 7.76 8.75
CA PHE A 171 9.95 6.80 9.05
C PHE A 171 9.28 6.32 7.76
N ASP A 172 8.78 5.09 7.79
CA ASP A 172 7.64 4.75 6.95
C ASP A 172 6.38 5.42 7.51
N LEU A 173 5.45 5.84 6.68
CA LEU A 173 4.26 6.59 7.14
C LEU A 173 3.44 5.82 8.20
N PRO A 174 3.18 4.51 8.08
CA PRO A 174 2.48 3.77 9.13
C PRO A 174 3.23 3.80 10.48
N ASP A 175 4.57 3.73 10.45
CA ASP A 175 5.38 3.81 11.66
C ASP A 175 5.39 5.22 12.27
N PHE A 176 5.36 6.26 11.44
CA PHE A 176 5.18 7.64 11.88
C PHE A 176 3.87 7.83 12.63
N LEU A 177 2.76 7.31 12.11
CA LEU A 177 1.44 7.40 12.75
C LEU A 177 1.43 6.69 14.10
N SER A 178 2.01 5.50 14.17
CA SER A 178 2.16 4.75 15.42
C SER A 178 3.02 5.48 16.44
N TRP A 179 4.13 6.09 16.00
CA TRP A 179 4.95 6.96 16.85
C TRP A 179 4.18 8.18 17.33
N LYS A 180 3.50 8.88 16.44
CA LYS A 180 2.71 10.08 16.74
C LYS A 180 1.64 9.81 17.80
N ALA A 181 1.04 8.61 17.75
CA ALA A 181 0.03 8.17 18.71
C ALA A 181 0.60 7.78 20.08
N THR A 182 1.83 7.27 20.15
CA THR A 182 2.36 6.59 21.35
C THR A 182 3.65 7.21 21.91
N GLY A 183 4.32 8.06 21.16
CA GLY A 183 5.67 8.55 21.48
C GLY A 183 6.77 7.50 21.34
N VAL A 184 6.46 6.28 20.94
CA VAL A 184 7.41 5.17 20.83
C VAL A 184 7.99 5.10 19.43
N PRO A 185 9.30 5.38 19.20
CA PRO A 185 9.90 5.41 17.86
C PRO A 185 10.28 4.00 17.35
N ALA A 186 9.46 2.99 17.65
CA ALA A 186 9.61 1.66 17.10
C ALA A 186 9.21 1.62 15.61
N ARG A 187 9.75 0.64 14.90
CA ARG A 187 9.38 0.33 13.52
C ARG A 187 8.65 -1.00 13.45
N SER A 188 7.65 -1.08 12.62
CA SER A 188 7.00 -2.35 12.31
C SER A 188 7.92 -3.22 11.46
N LEU A 189 8.01 -4.49 11.78
CA LEU A 189 8.70 -5.45 10.95
C LEU A 189 8.12 -5.49 9.52
N CYS A 190 6.80 -5.25 9.36
CA CYS A 190 6.15 -5.14 8.07
C CYS A 190 6.82 -4.09 7.17
N SER A 191 6.90 -2.85 7.63
CA SER A 191 7.51 -1.75 6.87
C SER A 191 8.97 -2.05 6.55
N LEU A 192 9.74 -2.51 7.55
CA LEU A 192 11.18 -2.68 7.41
C LEU A 192 11.57 -3.80 6.44
N VAL A 193 10.94 -4.97 6.52
CA VAL A 193 11.29 -6.08 5.60
C VAL A 193 10.80 -5.80 4.18
N CYS A 194 9.66 -5.11 4.02
CA CYS A 194 9.07 -4.87 2.71
C CYS A 194 9.72 -3.70 1.96
N LYS A 195 10.14 -2.64 2.65
CA LYS A 195 10.55 -1.38 1.98
C LYS A 195 11.95 -0.90 2.34
N TRP A 196 12.56 -1.41 3.41
CA TRP A 196 13.84 -0.93 3.93
C TRP A 196 14.99 -1.93 3.81
N THR A 197 14.80 -3.06 3.12
CA THR A 197 15.81 -4.12 2.99
C THR A 197 16.28 -4.74 4.32
N TYR A 198 15.48 -4.62 5.37
CA TYR A 198 15.74 -5.25 6.66
C TYR A 198 15.47 -6.75 6.62
N SER A 199 16.33 -7.56 7.24
CA SER A 199 16.09 -8.99 7.40
C SER A 199 15.52 -9.28 8.79
N ALA A 200 14.41 -10.00 8.86
CA ALA A 200 13.85 -10.43 10.15
C ALA A 200 14.79 -11.34 10.93
N GLU A 201 15.67 -12.06 10.24
CA GLU A 201 16.63 -13.01 10.85
C GLU A 201 17.99 -12.37 11.14
N LYS A 202 18.49 -11.49 10.24
CA LYS A 202 19.86 -10.96 10.29
C LYS A 202 19.94 -9.48 10.68
N GLY A 203 18.79 -8.78 10.71
CA GLY A 203 18.78 -7.34 10.96
C GLY A 203 19.18 -6.52 9.75
N TRP A 204 19.80 -5.37 9.99
CA TRP A 204 20.36 -4.48 8.97
C TRP A 204 21.64 -5.05 8.37
N ASP A 205 21.85 -4.86 7.09
CA ASP A 205 23.07 -5.27 6.37
C ASP A 205 23.97 -4.05 6.14
N ASP A 206 25.02 -3.91 6.97
CA ASP A 206 26.00 -2.83 6.87
C ASP A 206 26.67 -2.75 5.49
N SER A 207 26.89 -3.90 4.85
CA SER A 207 27.58 -3.95 3.55
C SER A 207 26.72 -3.32 2.45
N PHE A 208 25.41 -3.48 2.52
CA PHE A 208 24.48 -2.83 1.61
C PHE A 208 24.52 -1.31 1.74
N TRP A 209 24.38 -0.78 2.96
CA TRP A 209 24.39 0.66 3.21
C TRP A 209 25.71 1.32 2.82
N LYS A 210 26.83 0.62 3.05
CA LYS A 210 28.17 1.09 2.62
C LYS A 210 28.32 1.13 1.11
N VAL A 211 27.93 0.08 0.40
CA VAL A 211 28.13 0.00 -1.05
C VAL A 211 27.29 1.00 -1.83
N ILE A 212 26.12 1.40 -1.29
CA ILE A 212 25.27 2.42 -1.92
C ILE A 212 25.58 3.87 -1.46
N GLY A 213 26.57 4.08 -0.56
CA GLY A 213 26.99 5.41 -0.10
C GLY A 213 26.11 5.99 1.00
N LEU A 214 25.42 5.16 1.78
CA LEU A 214 24.56 5.55 2.92
C LEU A 214 25.10 5.02 4.27
N GLU A 215 26.42 4.86 4.39
CA GLU A 215 27.12 4.37 5.59
C GLU A 215 26.86 5.18 6.86
N ASP A 216 26.53 6.45 6.72
CA ASP A 216 26.18 7.34 7.84
C ASP A 216 24.88 6.93 8.56
N LEU A 217 24.02 6.12 7.93
CA LEU A 217 22.84 5.53 8.59
C LEU A 217 23.19 4.44 9.60
N ILE A 218 24.38 3.81 9.48
CA ILE A 218 24.87 2.77 10.42
C ILE A 218 25.19 3.38 11.78
N ALA A 219 25.54 4.66 11.80
CA ALA A 219 25.90 5.39 13.01
C ALA A 219 24.83 5.26 14.10
N ASN A 220 25.27 5.17 15.36
CA ASN A 220 24.38 5.05 16.51
C ASN A 220 23.35 3.89 16.36
N ASN A 221 23.81 2.77 15.81
CA ASN A 221 22.99 1.58 15.62
C ASN A 221 21.69 1.87 14.86
N TYR A 222 21.79 2.47 13.67
CA TYR A 222 20.65 2.76 12.79
C TYR A 222 19.55 3.65 13.40
N ASN A 223 19.90 4.50 14.37
CA ASN A 223 18.92 5.30 15.09
C ASN A 223 18.02 6.15 14.18
N LYS A 224 18.55 6.67 13.07
CA LYS A 224 17.79 7.49 12.12
C LYS A 224 16.70 6.71 11.38
N ILE A 225 16.93 5.43 11.07
CA ILE A 225 16.00 4.58 10.32
C ILE A 225 15.30 3.53 11.18
N GLY A 226 15.71 3.42 12.44
CA GLY A 226 15.09 2.57 13.45
C GLY A 226 15.90 1.35 13.85
N ASN A 227 16.09 1.20 15.16
CA ASN A 227 16.79 0.07 15.78
C ASN A 227 15.89 -0.74 16.71
N LYS A 228 14.70 -0.26 17.04
CA LYS A 228 13.68 -0.99 17.78
C LYS A 228 12.61 -1.48 16.83
N VAL A 229 12.60 -2.79 16.58
CA VAL A 229 11.70 -3.44 15.63
C VAL A 229 10.69 -4.28 16.39
N LEU A 230 9.42 -4.18 16.02
CA LEU A 230 8.32 -4.93 16.62
C LEU A 230 7.54 -5.66 15.52
N PRO A 231 7.02 -6.87 15.79
CA PRO A 231 6.14 -7.55 14.86
C PRO A 231 4.83 -6.76 14.70
N PRO A 232 4.20 -6.81 13.51
CA PRO A 232 2.89 -6.18 13.30
C PRO A 232 1.88 -6.62 14.35
N GLY A 233 1.07 -5.69 14.85
CA GLY A 233 0.07 -5.96 15.88
C GLY A 233 0.60 -5.98 17.33
N ALA A 234 1.91 -5.93 17.54
CA ALA A 234 2.46 -5.82 18.89
C ALA A 234 2.08 -4.48 19.55
N SER A 235 1.81 -4.50 20.85
CA SER A 235 1.48 -3.28 21.59
C SER A 235 2.67 -2.32 21.70
N LEU A 236 2.42 -1.04 21.47
CA LEU A 236 3.39 0.05 21.53
C LEU A 236 3.36 0.76 22.90
N GLY A 237 4.42 0.57 23.68
CA GLY A 237 4.60 1.23 24.98
C GLY A 237 3.41 1.07 25.90
N SER A 238 2.96 2.17 26.50
CA SER A 238 1.78 2.24 27.36
C SER A 238 0.49 2.55 26.61
N GLY A 239 0.50 2.48 25.27
CA GLY A 239 -0.63 2.82 24.43
C GLY A 239 -0.69 4.30 24.07
N LEU A 240 -1.91 4.78 23.81
CA LEU A 240 -2.18 6.14 23.33
C LEU A 240 -1.79 7.20 24.36
N THR A 241 -0.95 8.16 23.96
CA THR A 241 -0.56 9.27 24.84
C THR A 241 -1.74 10.20 25.16
N PRO A 242 -1.68 10.99 26.25
CA PRO A 242 -2.74 11.96 26.56
C PRO A 242 -2.97 12.98 25.46
N GLU A 243 -1.90 13.45 24.79
CA GLU A 243 -1.94 14.41 23.71
C GLU A 243 -2.65 13.81 22.48
N ALA A 244 -2.19 12.65 22.02
CA ALA A 244 -2.80 11.96 20.88
C ALA A 244 -4.25 11.52 21.19
N ALA A 245 -4.54 11.15 22.44
CA ALA A 245 -5.89 10.83 22.89
C ALA A 245 -6.85 12.02 22.73
N LYS A 246 -6.42 13.21 23.13
CA LYS A 246 -7.17 14.46 22.94
C LYS A 246 -7.38 14.76 21.46
N ASP A 247 -6.33 14.59 20.63
CA ASP A 247 -6.38 14.84 19.19
C ASP A 247 -7.35 13.88 18.49
N LEU A 248 -7.32 12.59 18.83
CA LEU A 248 -8.14 11.55 18.22
C LEU A 248 -9.55 11.41 18.83
N GLY A 249 -9.81 12.07 19.98
CA GLY A 249 -11.07 11.95 20.70
C GLY A 249 -11.27 10.58 21.36
N LEU A 250 -10.17 9.96 21.82
CA LEU A 250 -10.13 8.63 22.43
C LEU A 250 -9.60 8.72 23.88
N PRO A 251 -9.86 7.73 24.74
CA PRO A 251 -9.22 7.67 26.05
C PRO A 251 -7.70 7.42 25.95
N ALA A 252 -6.94 8.09 26.81
CA ALA A 252 -5.51 7.82 26.94
C ALA A 252 -5.27 6.38 27.43
N GLY A 253 -4.13 5.79 27.06
CA GLY A 253 -3.76 4.44 27.47
C GLY A 253 -4.42 3.31 26.68
N ILE A 254 -5.28 3.60 25.70
CA ILE A 254 -5.78 2.57 24.78
C ILE A 254 -4.59 1.91 24.08
N ALA A 255 -4.60 0.58 23.96
CA ALA A 255 -3.58 -0.15 23.25
C ALA A 255 -3.48 0.31 21.79
N VAL A 256 -2.27 0.64 21.35
CA VAL A 256 -1.96 0.95 19.95
C VAL A 256 -1.06 -0.15 19.40
N ALA A 257 -1.45 -0.71 18.25
CA ALA A 257 -0.71 -1.77 17.60
C ALA A 257 0.46 -1.23 16.76
N ALA A 258 1.57 -1.97 16.68
CA ALA A 258 2.56 -1.77 15.64
C ALA A 258 1.90 -1.95 14.26
N SER A 259 2.15 -0.99 13.37
CA SER A 259 1.41 -0.76 12.14
C SER A 259 1.66 -1.79 11.03
N LEU A 260 0.88 -1.67 9.97
CA LEU A 260 1.03 -2.40 8.71
C LEU A 260 1.11 -1.40 7.54
N ILE A 261 1.64 -1.84 6.41
CA ILE A 261 1.42 -1.18 5.13
C ILE A 261 -0.05 -1.45 4.72
N ASP A 262 -0.75 -0.46 4.13
CA ASP A 262 -2.17 -0.50 3.79
C ASP A 262 -2.59 -1.76 3.00
N ALA A 263 -1.85 -2.09 1.94
CA ALA A 263 -2.09 -3.29 1.16
C ALA A 263 -1.93 -4.58 2.00
N HIS A 264 -0.99 -4.59 2.97
CA HIS A 264 -0.78 -5.75 3.85
C HIS A 264 -1.89 -5.88 4.90
N ALA A 265 -2.39 -4.75 5.43
CA ALA A 265 -3.55 -4.75 6.32
C ALA A 265 -4.80 -5.29 5.59
N GLY A 266 -5.04 -4.81 4.37
CA GLY A 266 -6.10 -5.34 3.50
C GLY A 266 -5.91 -6.83 3.19
N GLY A 267 -4.67 -7.25 2.88
CA GLY A 267 -4.31 -8.64 2.62
C GLY A 267 -4.56 -9.54 3.82
N LEU A 268 -4.18 -9.10 5.01
CA LEU A 268 -4.44 -9.80 6.26
C LEU A 268 -5.95 -10.00 6.49
N GLY A 269 -6.75 -8.94 6.29
CA GLY A 269 -8.20 -9.00 6.42
C GLY A 269 -8.85 -10.00 5.46
N VAL A 270 -8.39 -10.03 4.20
CA VAL A 270 -8.90 -10.97 3.17
C VAL A 270 -8.50 -12.41 3.48
N ILE A 271 -7.21 -12.66 3.73
CA ILE A 271 -6.69 -14.02 4.00
C ILE A 271 -7.26 -14.56 5.32
N GLY A 272 -7.42 -13.70 6.33
CA GLY A 272 -7.95 -14.07 7.64
C GLY A 272 -9.46 -14.20 7.71
N ALA A 273 -10.21 -13.88 6.65
CA ALA A 273 -11.67 -13.92 6.65
C ALA A 273 -12.21 -15.31 7.04
N ASP A 274 -13.25 -15.32 7.90
CA ASP A 274 -13.96 -16.55 8.24
C ASP A 274 -14.81 -16.99 7.06
N VAL A 275 -14.43 -18.11 6.46
CA VAL A 275 -15.10 -18.68 5.28
C VAL A 275 -15.99 -19.87 5.61
N ARG A 276 -16.15 -20.21 6.89
CA ARG A 276 -16.95 -21.38 7.32
C ARG A 276 -18.43 -21.20 6.99
N GLY A 277 -19.02 -22.23 6.39
CA GLY A 277 -20.42 -22.25 5.99
C GLY A 277 -20.76 -21.46 4.72
N HIS A 278 -19.72 -20.99 3.98
CA HIS A 278 -19.92 -20.28 2.72
C HIS A 278 -19.73 -21.16 1.47
N GLY A 279 -19.39 -22.45 1.64
CA GLY A 279 -19.22 -23.39 0.53
C GLY A 279 -18.05 -23.07 -0.40
N LEU A 280 -17.04 -22.34 0.09
CA LEU A 280 -15.88 -21.94 -0.69
C LEU A 280 -14.85 -23.06 -0.76
N ALA A 281 -14.14 -23.18 -1.88
CA ALA A 281 -13.10 -24.19 -2.07
C ALA A 281 -11.96 -24.13 -1.04
N CYS A 282 -11.73 -22.97 -0.43
CA CYS A 282 -10.74 -22.78 0.64
C CYS A 282 -11.29 -23.08 2.05
N GLU A 283 -12.56 -23.45 2.19
CA GLU A 283 -13.13 -23.85 3.47
C GLU A 283 -12.45 -25.10 4.00
N GLY A 284 -12.03 -25.08 5.26
CA GLY A 284 -11.26 -26.18 5.86
C GLY A 284 -9.80 -26.28 5.39
N GLN A 285 -9.38 -25.47 4.42
CA GLN A 285 -8.00 -25.43 3.95
C GLN A 285 -7.16 -24.45 4.77
N PRO A 286 -5.84 -24.66 4.88
CA PRO A 286 -4.94 -23.74 5.56
C PRO A 286 -4.94 -22.37 4.87
N VAL A 287 -4.64 -21.31 5.61
CA VAL A 287 -4.59 -19.92 5.11
C VAL A 287 -3.62 -19.74 3.92
N THR A 288 -2.61 -20.61 3.81
CA THR A 288 -1.67 -20.64 2.68
C THR A 288 -2.30 -21.08 1.35
N SER A 289 -3.56 -21.57 1.35
CA SER A 289 -4.31 -21.85 0.12
C SER A 289 -5.01 -20.62 -0.45
N ARG A 290 -4.91 -19.45 0.22
CA ARG A 290 -5.59 -18.23 -0.16
C ARG A 290 -4.60 -17.22 -0.74
N LEU A 291 -5.02 -16.50 -1.75
CA LEU A 291 -4.32 -15.36 -2.33
C LEU A 291 -5.14 -14.11 -2.09
N ALA A 292 -4.53 -13.09 -1.49
CA ALA A 292 -5.15 -11.78 -1.41
C ALA A 292 -4.84 -10.98 -2.67
N VAL A 293 -5.87 -10.35 -3.23
CA VAL A 293 -5.75 -9.39 -4.34
C VAL A 293 -6.30 -8.06 -3.85
N ILE A 294 -5.41 -7.10 -3.67
CA ILE A 294 -5.74 -5.75 -3.20
C ILE A 294 -5.72 -4.82 -4.40
N CYS A 295 -6.89 -4.32 -4.77
CA CYS A 295 -7.08 -3.47 -5.94
C CYS A 295 -7.46 -2.05 -5.51
N GLY A 296 -6.62 -1.09 -5.87
CA GLY A 296 -6.83 0.32 -5.66
C GLY A 296 -6.27 1.12 -6.84
N THR A 297 -5.52 2.17 -6.59
CA THR A 297 -4.70 2.87 -7.59
C THR A 297 -3.77 1.88 -8.29
N SER A 298 -3.12 1.02 -7.50
CA SER A 298 -2.33 -0.14 -7.92
C SER A 298 -3.05 -1.45 -7.61
N SER A 299 -2.47 -2.58 -7.98
CA SER A 299 -2.87 -3.91 -7.51
C SER A 299 -1.70 -4.63 -6.87
N CYS A 300 -1.95 -5.27 -5.72
CA CYS A 300 -1.02 -6.16 -5.05
C CYS A 300 -1.62 -7.57 -4.98
N HIS A 301 -0.82 -8.57 -5.35
CA HIS A 301 -1.15 -9.99 -5.23
C HIS A 301 -0.27 -10.57 -4.14
N MET A 302 -0.87 -11.02 -3.04
CA MET A 302 -0.15 -11.43 -1.83
C MET A 302 -0.43 -12.88 -1.51
N GLY A 303 0.62 -13.69 -1.56
CA GLY A 303 0.61 -15.10 -1.18
C GLY A 303 1.49 -15.34 0.04
N ILE A 304 1.02 -16.17 0.97
CA ILE A 304 1.80 -16.57 2.15
C ILE A 304 2.22 -18.04 2.07
N SER A 305 3.40 -18.35 2.60
CA SER A 305 3.96 -19.70 2.62
C SER A 305 4.65 -20.03 3.95
N LYS A 306 4.79 -21.31 4.26
CA LYS A 306 5.51 -21.76 5.47
C LYS A 306 7.03 -21.64 5.32
N ASN A 307 7.54 -21.76 4.10
CA ASN A 307 8.96 -21.71 3.79
C ASN A 307 9.25 -20.51 2.87
N PRO A 308 10.47 -19.95 2.90
CA PRO A 308 10.84 -18.88 1.97
C PRO A 308 10.85 -19.37 0.53
N ILE A 309 10.20 -18.62 -0.37
CA ILE A 309 10.13 -18.93 -1.81
C ILE A 309 10.63 -17.70 -2.56
N PHE A 310 11.80 -17.81 -3.19
CA PHE A 310 12.35 -16.75 -4.03
C PHE A 310 11.82 -16.88 -5.46
N VAL A 311 11.14 -15.85 -5.93
CA VAL A 311 10.59 -15.79 -7.29
C VAL A 311 11.14 -14.56 -7.99
N PRO A 312 11.89 -14.70 -9.09
CA PRO A 312 12.39 -13.56 -9.85
C PRO A 312 11.26 -12.60 -10.25
N GLY A 313 11.46 -11.30 -10.05
CA GLY A 313 10.45 -10.28 -10.35
C GLY A 313 9.29 -10.20 -9.36
N VAL A 314 9.27 -10.99 -8.30
CA VAL A 314 8.29 -10.93 -7.22
C VAL A 314 8.99 -10.53 -5.93
N TRP A 315 8.43 -9.56 -5.21
CA TRP A 315 8.98 -9.09 -3.94
C TRP A 315 8.81 -10.13 -2.82
N GLY A 316 9.76 -10.20 -1.95
CA GLY A 316 9.86 -11.20 -0.90
C GLY A 316 10.89 -12.31 -1.23
N PRO A 317 10.92 -13.38 -0.42
CA PRO A 317 10.01 -13.67 0.70
C PRO A 317 10.28 -12.80 1.93
N TYR A 318 9.23 -12.28 2.55
CA TYR A 318 9.28 -11.41 3.73
C TYR A 318 8.72 -12.13 4.96
N PHE A 319 9.57 -12.43 5.94
CA PHE A 319 9.15 -13.18 7.13
C PHE A 319 8.30 -12.32 8.07
N SER A 320 7.14 -12.84 8.47
CA SER A 320 6.21 -12.20 9.42
C SER A 320 5.80 -10.76 9.04
N ALA A 321 5.84 -10.41 7.76
CA ALA A 321 5.49 -9.07 7.30
C ALA A 321 3.99 -8.77 7.39
N MET A 322 3.14 -9.77 7.13
CA MET A 322 1.68 -9.64 7.10
C MET A 322 1.02 -10.61 8.07
N VAL A 323 1.34 -11.89 7.97
CA VAL A 323 0.83 -12.92 8.87
C VAL A 323 2.00 -13.43 9.72
N PRO A 324 1.93 -13.34 11.06
CA PRO A 324 3.01 -13.80 11.94
C PRO A 324 3.38 -15.26 11.68
N GLY A 325 4.69 -15.53 11.58
CA GLY A 325 5.23 -16.88 11.36
C GLY A 325 5.16 -17.41 9.93
N PHE A 326 4.68 -16.58 8.96
CA PHE A 326 4.64 -16.93 7.55
C PHE A 326 5.53 -16.01 6.72
N TRP A 327 5.98 -16.53 5.57
CA TRP A 327 6.68 -15.76 4.55
C TRP A 327 5.67 -15.19 3.56
N LEU A 328 5.84 -13.91 3.20
CA LEU A 328 5.01 -13.20 2.25
C LEU A 328 5.76 -13.03 0.92
N ASN A 329 5.08 -13.33 -0.18
CA ASN A 329 5.48 -12.89 -1.52
C ASN A 329 4.43 -11.91 -2.05
N GLU A 330 4.91 -10.82 -2.64
CA GLU A 330 4.09 -9.75 -3.20
C GLU A 330 4.45 -9.51 -4.66
N GLY A 331 3.51 -9.80 -5.56
CA GLY A 331 3.53 -9.36 -6.95
C GLY A 331 2.50 -8.28 -7.17
N GLY A 332 2.52 -7.63 -8.33
CA GLY A 332 1.47 -6.65 -8.61
C GLY A 332 1.75 -5.74 -9.80
N GLN A 333 0.87 -4.76 -9.95
CA GLN A 333 0.91 -3.76 -11.00
C GLN A 333 0.86 -2.36 -10.37
N SER A 334 1.77 -1.48 -10.79
CA SER A 334 1.91 -0.14 -10.22
C SER A 334 0.68 0.74 -10.43
N VAL A 335 -0.05 0.55 -11.54
CA VAL A 335 -1.30 1.25 -11.81
C VAL A 335 -2.36 0.28 -12.36
N THR A 336 -3.52 0.28 -11.72
CA THR A 336 -4.68 -0.53 -12.12
C THR A 336 -5.93 0.34 -12.20
N GLY A 337 -6.46 0.80 -11.09
CA GLY A 337 -7.61 1.71 -11.08
C GLY A 337 -7.34 2.98 -11.84
N LYS A 338 -6.14 3.51 -11.69
CA LYS A 338 -5.69 4.69 -12.41
C LYS A 338 -5.53 4.47 -13.92
N LEU A 339 -5.13 3.27 -14.35
CA LEU A 339 -5.13 2.90 -15.76
C LEU A 339 -6.55 2.90 -16.33
N ILE A 340 -7.51 2.34 -15.58
CA ILE A 340 -8.92 2.35 -15.99
C ILE A 340 -9.43 3.79 -16.12
N ASP A 341 -9.12 4.67 -15.15
CA ASP A 341 -9.44 6.08 -15.22
C ASP A 341 -8.88 6.72 -16.48
N HIS A 342 -7.59 6.48 -16.75
CA HIS A 342 -6.91 7.02 -17.92
C HIS A 342 -7.60 6.58 -19.23
N MET A 343 -7.89 5.30 -19.38
CA MET A 343 -8.54 4.75 -20.57
C MET A 343 -9.97 5.29 -20.75
N VAL A 344 -10.73 5.41 -19.68
CA VAL A 344 -12.13 5.86 -19.72
C VAL A 344 -12.19 7.38 -19.91
N GLN A 345 -11.44 8.15 -19.11
CA GLN A 345 -11.50 9.62 -19.13
C GLN A 345 -10.77 10.22 -20.33
N GLY A 346 -9.73 9.55 -20.85
CA GLY A 346 -9.01 9.94 -22.06
C GLY A 346 -9.75 9.64 -23.36
N HIS A 347 -10.83 8.87 -23.31
CA HIS A 347 -11.57 8.50 -24.51
C HIS A 347 -12.44 9.66 -25.02
N ALA A 348 -12.46 9.85 -26.32
CA ALA A 348 -13.18 10.99 -26.97
C ALA A 348 -14.68 11.08 -26.60
N VAL A 349 -15.33 9.94 -26.31
CA VAL A 349 -16.75 9.90 -25.90
C VAL A 349 -16.97 10.12 -24.40
N PHE A 350 -15.92 10.35 -23.59
CA PHE A 350 -16.05 10.51 -22.14
C PHE A 350 -17.06 11.61 -21.73
N PRO A 351 -17.07 12.81 -22.32
CA PRO A 351 -18.05 13.85 -21.95
C PRO A 351 -19.51 13.39 -22.13
N GLU A 352 -19.78 12.64 -23.20
CA GLU A 352 -21.12 12.08 -23.46
C GLU A 352 -21.48 11.00 -22.43
N LEU A 353 -20.53 10.10 -22.11
CA LEU A 353 -20.72 9.07 -21.09
C LEU A 353 -20.94 9.68 -19.70
N GLN A 354 -20.19 10.72 -19.37
CA GLN A 354 -20.34 11.46 -18.11
C GLN A 354 -21.73 12.08 -18.00
N ALA A 355 -22.22 12.73 -19.07
CA ALA A 355 -23.57 13.31 -19.11
C ALA A 355 -24.66 12.24 -18.93
N LYS A 356 -24.53 11.10 -19.62
CA LYS A 356 -25.48 9.98 -19.53
C LYS A 356 -25.49 9.33 -18.13
N ALA A 357 -24.32 9.18 -17.50
CA ALA A 357 -24.19 8.65 -16.15
C ALA A 357 -24.79 9.60 -15.10
N THR A 358 -24.50 10.91 -15.23
CA THR A 358 -25.04 11.95 -14.35
C THR A 358 -26.57 12.01 -14.43
N ALA A 359 -27.16 11.93 -15.65
CA ALA A 359 -28.60 11.90 -15.83
C ALA A 359 -29.29 10.68 -15.16
N ARG A 360 -28.52 9.62 -14.85
CA ARG A 360 -28.99 8.43 -14.15
C ARG A 360 -28.57 8.39 -12.69
N CYS A 361 -28.00 9.47 -12.15
CA CYS A 361 -27.45 9.53 -10.79
C CYS A 361 -26.45 8.40 -10.51
N GLN A 362 -25.63 8.04 -11.50
CA GLN A 362 -24.63 6.98 -11.43
C GLN A 362 -23.21 7.53 -11.70
N SER A 363 -22.18 6.83 -11.19
CA SER A 363 -20.82 7.03 -11.67
C SER A 363 -20.69 6.54 -13.13
N VAL A 364 -19.72 7.06 -13.87
CA VAL A 364 -19.42 6.57 -15.23
C VAL A 364 -19.16 5.07 -15.24
N TYR A 365 -18.44 4.56 -14.24
CA TYR A 365 -18.13 3.13 -14.13
C TYR A 365 -19.37 2.27 -13.87
N ALA A 366 -20.27 2.72 -13.00
CA ALA A 366 -21.54 2.04 -12.77
C ALA A 366 -22.40 2.04 -14.05
N TYR A 367 -22.42 3.14 -14.77
CA TYR A 367 -23.12 3.25 -16.04
C TYR A 367 -22.53 2.28 -17.09
N LEU A 368 -21.21 2.26 -17.26
CA LEU A 368 -20.52 1.35 -18.18
C LEU A 368 -20.75 -0.12 -17.82
N ASN A 369 -20.66 -0.48 -16.53
CA ASN A 369 -20.95 -1.84 -16.09
C ASN A 369 -22.39 -2.26 -16.39
N SER A 370 -23.35 -1.36 -16.17
CA SER A 370 -24.75 -1.60 -16.54
C SER A 370 -24.94 -1.80 -18.04
N HIS A 371 -24.18 -1.05 -18.84
CA HIS A 371 -24.21 -1.20 -20.31
C HIS A 371 -23.58 -2.54 -20.74
N LEU A 372 -22.46 -2.93 -20.17
CA LEU A 372 -21.82 -4.24 -20.40
C LEU A 372 -22.77 -5.38 -20.04
N ASP A 373 -23.51 -5.26 -18.96
CA ASP A 373 -24.52 -6.24 -18.55
C ASP A 373 -25.66 -6.41 -19.56
N LEU A 374 -26.03 -5.32 -20.25
CA LEU A 374 -27.03 -5.36 -21.31
C LEU A 374 -26.50 -6.04 -22.59
N ILE A 375 -25.28 -5.73 -23.02
CA ILE A 375 -24.74 -6.26 -24.28
C ILE A 375 -24.19 -7.68 -24.19
N LYS A 376 -23.79 -8.15 -22.99
CA LYS A 376 -23.26 -9.52 -22.80
C LYS A 376 -24.31 -10.62 -23.05
N LYS A 377 -25.61 -10.28 -23.02
CA LYS A 377 -26.72 -11.24 -23.12
C LYS A 377 -26.57 -12.35 -22.04
N THR A 378 -26.40 -13.60 -22.49
CA THR A 378 -26.26 -14.77 -21.63
C THR A 378 -24.81 -15.20 -21.36
N GLN A 379 -23.83 -14.56 -22.03
CA GLN A 379 -22.42 -14.91 -21.88
C GLN A 379 -21.75 -14.08 -20.80
N PRO A 380 -20.63 -14.55 -20.18
CA PRO A 380 -19.81 -13.75 -19.27
C PRO A 380 -19.26 -12.50 -19.97
N VAL A 381 -19.18 -11.37 -19.24
CA VAL A 381 -18.70 -10.07 -19.79
C VAL A 381 -17.31 -10.22 -20.44
N GLY A 382 -16.42 -11.01 -19.86
CA GLY A 382 -15.07 -11.24 -20.39
C GLY A 382 -15.04 -11.78 -21.83
N PHE A 383 -16.10 -12.43 -22.28
CA PHE A 383 -16.18 -12.96 -23.66
C PHE A 383 -16.48 -11.88 -24.71
N LEU A 384 -16.92 -10.68 -24.27
CA LEU A 384 -17.09 -9.54 -25.17
C LEU A 384 -15.76 -9.01 -25.75
N THR A 385 -14.65 -9.37 -25.12
CA THR A 385 -13.31 -8.90 -25.48
C THR A 385 -12.37 -10.06 -25.80
N VAL A 386 -12.90 -11.16 -26.40
CA VAL A 386 -12.11 -12.35 -26.73
C VAL A 386 -10.91 -12.01 -27.62
N ASP A 387 -11.09 -11.10 -28.56
CA ASP A 387 -10.08 -10.67 -29.52
C ASP A 387 -9.29 -9.41 -29.08
N LEU A 388 -9.62 -8.86 -27.89
CA LEU A 388 -8.93 -7.69 -27.36
C LEU A 388 -7.91 -8.11 -26.29
N HIS A 389 -6.64 -7.82 -26.55
CA HIS A 389 -5.55 -8.03 -25.63
C HIS A 389 -4.82 -6.70 -25.41
N VAL A 390 -4.69 -6.30 -24.15
CA VAL A 390 -4.01 -5.07 -23.77
C VAL A 390 -2.84 -5.41 -22.88
N TRP A 391 -1.66 -4.87 -23.19
CA TRP A 391 -0.51 -4.86 -22.30
C TRP A 391 -0.62 -3.66 -21.38
N PRO A 392 -0.81 -3.85 -20.05
CA PRO A 392 -1.28 -2.77 -19.18
C PRO A 392 -0.16 -1.94 -18.51
N ASP A 393 1.10 -2.10 -18.90
CA ASP A 393 2.26 -1.52 -18.21
C ASP A 393 2.53 -0.06 -18.63
N PHE A 394 1.50 0.79 -18.63
CA PHE A 394 1.65 2.21 -19.00
C PHE A 394 2.46 3.05 -17.99
N HIS A 395 2.74 2.50 -16.81
CA HIS A 395 3.55 3.16 -15.76
C HIS A 395 4.68 2.23 -15.27
N GLY A 396 5.30 1.50 -16.18
CA GLY A 396 6.30 0.48 -15.88
C GLY A 396 5.69 -0.84 -15.40
N ASN A 397 6.51 -1.87 -15.38
CA ASN A 397 6.14 -3.21 -14.92
C ASN A 397 6.73 -3.45 -13.53
N ARG A 398 5.88 -3.62 -12.51
CA ARG A 398 6.32 -3.98 -11.16
C ARG A 398 6.70 -5.46 -11.09
N SER A 399 5.91 -6.30 -11.72
CA SER A 399 6.04 -7.76 -11.69
C SER A 399 5.46 -8.39 -12.96
N PRO A 400 6.13 -9.33 -13.62
CA PRO A 400 7.36 -10.01 -13.22
C PRO A 400 8.65 -9.42 -13.81
N LEU A 401 8.59 -8.36 -14.64
CA LEU A 401 9.77 -7.84 -15.35
C LEU A 401 10.59 -6.85 -14.51
N ALA A 402 9.97 -6.20 -13.53
CA ALA A 402 10.54 -5.13 -12.72
C ALA A 402 11.15 -3.99 -13.58
N ASP A 403 10.52 -3.66 -14.70
CA ASP A 403 10.96 -2.65 -15.66
C ASP A 403 10.21 -1.33 -15.44
N LEU A 404 10.91 -0.33 -14.92
CA LEU A 404 10.38 1.00 -14.65
C LEU A 404 10.49 1.94 -15.85
N THR A 405 11.13 1.50 -16.94
CA THR A 405 11.41 2.36 -18.12
C THR A 405 10.30 2.33 -19.17
N LEU A 406 9.35 1.42 -19.07
CA LEU A 406 8.17 1.39 -19.92
C LEU A 406 7.27 2.59 -19.61
N LYS A 407 7.77 3.79 -19.94
CA LYS A 407 7.09 5.06 -19.74
C LYS A 407 6.14 5.33 -20.89
N GLY A 408 4.99 4.79 -20.80
CA GLY A 408 3.94 5.16 -21.74
C GLY A 408 2.82 5.96 -21.10
N MET A 409 3.08 7.00 -20.27
CA MET A 409 2.10 8.08 -20.13
C MET A 409 2.20 8.93 -18.86
N GLU A 410 2.32 10.22 -19.06
CA GLU A 410 2.49 11.29 -18.08
C GLU A 410 1.19 11.67 -17.29
N ALA A 411 0.11 10.93 -17.45
CA ALA A 411 -1.22 11.45 -17.08
C ALA A 411 -1.98 10.64 -16.02
N MET A 412 -1.30 9.84 -15.18
CA MET A 412 -2.05 8.93 -14.31
C MET A 412 -2.06 9.31 -12.83
N ALA A 413 -2.23 10.57 -12.54
CA ALA A 413 -2.52 11.04 -11.19
C ALA A 413 -4.02 11.23 -10.95
N ARG A 414 -4.53 10.62 -9.91
CA ARG A 414 -5.82 10.78 -9.22
C ARG A 414 -6.82 9.63 -9.36
N MET A 415 -7.06 8.98 -8.20
CA MET A 415 -8.32 8.40 -7.68
C MET A 415 -8.56 6.90 -7.68
N SER A 416 -9.14 6.40 -6.61
CA SER A 416 -10.04 5.25 -6.64
C SER A 416 -10.96 5.17 -5.41
N LYS A 417 -12.07 4.44 -5.53
CA LYS A 417 -12.97 4.00 -4.45
C LYS A 417 -13.29 2.52 -4.59
N VAL A 418 -13.57 1.86 -3.47
CA VAL A 418 -13.72 0.41 -3.31
C VAL A 418 -15.04 -0.12 -3.88
N GLY A 419 -15.02 -1.34 -4.42
CA GLY A 419 -16.14 -2.04 -5.03
C GLY A 419 -16.39 -3.47 -4.49
N LYS A 420 -17.18 -4.23 -5.19
CA LYS A 420 -17.91 -5.46 -4.87
C LYS A 420 -17.03 -6.72 -4.93
N VAL A 421 -17.29 -7.70 -4.07
CA VAL A 421 -16.66 -9.05 -4.12
C VAL A 421 -17.15 -9.85 -5.33
N VAL A 422 -16.23 -10.41 -6.12
CA VAL A 422 -16.50 -11.28 -7.27
C VAL A 422 -15.86 -12.65 -7.04
N PHE A 423 -16.61 -13.71 -7.27
CA PHE A 423 -16.12 -15.09 -7.14
C PHE A 423 -15.74 -15.66 -8.51
N PRO A 424 -14.57 -16.36 -8.64
CA PRO A 424 -14.23 -17.10 -9.87
C PRO A 424 -15.24 -18.21 -10.12
N ARG A 425 -15.65 -18.38 -11.39
CA ARG A 425 -16.49 -19.51 -11.81
C ARG A 425 -15.62 -20.59 -12.44
N CYS A 426 -15.76 -21.83 -11.98
CA CYS A 426 -15.00 -22.97 -12.51
C CYS A 426 -15.25 -23.20 -14.01
N GLU A 427 -16.44 -22.89 -14.51
CA GLU A 427 -16.85 -23.00 -15.91
C GLU A 427 -16.05 -22.07 -16.84
N ASP A 428 -15.60 -20.92 -16.34
CA ASP A 428 -14.83 -19.94 -17.12
C ASP A 428 -13.32 -20.24 -17.12
N LYS A 429 -12.85 -21.22 -16.35
CA LYS A 429 -11.43 -21.53 -16.17
C LYS A 429 -10.70 -21.74 -17.50
N ARG A 430 -11.27 -22.53 -18.41
CA ARG A 430 -10.66 -22.84 -19.72
C ARG A 430 -10.48 -21.58 -20.59
N TYR A 431 -11.40 -20.62 -20.50
CA TYR A 431 -11.29 -19.34 -21.21
C TYR A 431 -10.16 -18.51 -20.64
N TYR A 432 -10.09 -18.35 -19.31
CA TYR A 432 -9.04 -17.57 -18.66
C TYR A 432 -7.67 -18.24 -18.78
N ASP A 433 -7.57 -19.57 -18.78
CA ASP A 433 -6.33 -20.27 -19.07
C ASP A 433 -5.79 -19.93 -20.49
N LYS A 434 -6.66 -19.83 -21.50
CA LYS A 434 -6.28 -19.39 -22.85
C LYS A 434 -5.83 -17.90 -22.86
N LYS A 435 -6.56 -17.03 -22.18
CA LYS A 435 -6.19 -15.62 -22.04
C LYS A 435 -4.81 -15.49 -21.37
N TYR A 436 -4.53 -16.29 -20.36
CA TYR A 436 -3.24 -16.31 -19.69
C TYR A 436 -2.11 -16.77 -20.64
N GLN A 437 -2.33 -17.76 -21.49
CA GLN A 437 -1.33 -18.16 -22.48
C GLN A 437 -1.04 -17.03 -23.50
N VAL A 438 -2.04 -16.29 -23.92
CA VAL A 438 -1.84 -15.09 -24.75
C VAL A 438 -1.05 -14.02 -23.99
N PHE A 439 -1.37 -13.79 -22.72
CA PHE A 439 -0.63 -12.85 -21.88
C PHE A 439 0.85 -13.23 -21.77
N LEU A 440 1.17 -14.50 -21.53
CA LEU A 440 2.57 -14.97 -21.49
C LEU A 440 3.32 -14.68 -22.79
N LYS A 441 2.66 -14.86 -23.95
CA LYS A 441 3.26 -14.51 -25.26
C LYS A 441 3.49 -13.00 -25.41
N LEU A 442 2.59 -12.16 -24.91
CA LEU A 442 2.80 -10.70 -24.91
C LEU A 442 4.03 -10.33 -24.06
N VAL A 443 4.26 -11.01 -22.91
CA VAL A 443 5.46 -10.82 -22.09
C VAL A 443 6.73 -11.18 -22.87
N GLU A 444 6.73 -12.30 -23.60
CA GLU A 444 7.86 -12.74 -24.43
C GLU A 444 8.17 -11.71 -25.53
N HIS A 445 7.16 -11.31 -26.29
CA HIS A 445 7.31 -10.29 -27.35
C HIS A 445 7.81 -8.96 -26.79
N GLN A 446 7.33 -8.56 -25.62
CA GLN A 446 7.78 -7.30 -25.01
C GLN A 446 9.26 -7.34 -24.63
N LYS A 447 9.75 -8.49 -24.15
CA LYS A 447 11.19 -8.69 -23.90
C LYS A 447 12.01 -8.63 -25.19
N GLU A 448 11.51 -9.23 -26.28
CA GLU A 448 12.15 -9.16 -27.59
C GLU A 448 12.21 -7.72 -28.11
N TYR A 449 11.12 -6.97 -28.01
CA TYR A 449 11.09 -5.56 -28.42
C TYR A 449 12.06 -4.70 -27.59
N ALA A 450 12.12 -4.93 -26.28
CA ALA A 450 13.05 -4.24 -25.40
C ALA A 450 14.52 -4.55 -25.74
N ALA A 451 14.84 -5.78 -26.11
CA ALA A 451 16.18 -6.16 -26.57
C ALA A 451 16.54 -5.47 -27.90
N ILE A 452 15.64 -5.47 -28.89
CA ILE A 452 15.82 -4.78 -30.17
C ILE A 452 16.07 -3.27 -29.94
N MET A 453 15.33 -2.63 -29.06
CA MET A 453 15.48 -1.19 -28.77
C MET A 453 16.77 -0.86 -28.01
N LYS A 454 17.35 -1.82 -27.27
CA LYS A 454 18.64 -1.65 -26.60
C LYS A 454 19.85 -1.83 -27.53
N GLY A 455 19.64 -2.37 -28.72
CA GLY A 455 20.68 -2.55 -29.73
C GLY A 455 21.62 -3.72 -29.44
N ASP A 456 21.17 -4.75 -28.71
CA ASP A 456 21.87 -6.01 -28.46
C ASP A 456 21.59 -7.04 -29.56
#